data_947b6693aed4d68df23a69c6b376f820
#
_entry.id   947b6693aed4d68df23a69c6b376f820
#
_cell.length_a   1.000
_cell.length_b   1.000
_cell.length_c   1.000
_cell.angle_alpha   90.00
_cell.angle_beta   90.00
_cell.angle_gamma   90.00
#
_symmetry.space_group_name_H-M   'P 1'
#
loop_
_entity.id
_entity.type
_entity.pdbx_description
1 polymer ?
#
loop_
_entity_poly.entity_id
_entity_poly.type
_entity_poly.pdbx_seq_one_letter_code
_entity_poly.pdbx_strand_id
1 'polypeptide(L)'
;MSELTTVARPYAKAAFDFALEQGALDKWAEMLEFAAAVAKDETMASFLSSSATVGKTAEVFIGVCGDELDDSAKNFIRVMAENERLTALSAVSELYQTFRAEYEKEVEVDVTCYKAP
;
A
#
# COMPACT_ATOMS: atom_id res chain seq x y z
N MET A 1 -3.17 -12.74 14.41
CA MET A 1 -3.16 -12.00 13.15
C MET A 1 -4.56 -11.80 12.62
N SER A 2 -4.80 -10.64 12.09
CA SER A 2 -6.14 -10.36 11.59
C SER A 2 -6.31 -10.89 10.17
N GLU A 3 -7.54 -11.09 9.78
CA GLU A 3 -7.85 -11.49 8.41
C GLU A 3 -7.40 -10.41 7.43
N LEU A 4 -7.47 -9.15 7.83
CA LEU A 4 -7.03 -8.05 6.98
C LEU A 4 -5.55 -8.16 6.64
N THR A 5 -4.74 -8.56 7.62
CA THR A 5 -3.31 -8.73 7.38
C THR A 5 -3.06 -9.83 6.35
N THR A 6 -3.79 -10.95 6.49
CA THR A 6 -3.66 -12.07 5.54
C THR A 6 -4.08 -11.65 4.14
N VAL A 7 -5.19 -10.92 4.04
CA VAL A 7 -5.70 -10.43 2.75
C VAL A 7 -4.75 -9.40 2.16
N ALA A 8 -4.20 -8.53 3.00
CA ALA A 8 -3.34 -7.44 2.54
C ALA A 8 -1.97 -7.91 2.07
N ARG A 9 -1.50 -9.04 2.57
CA ARG A 9 -0.15 -9.51 2.28
C ARG A 9 0.18 -9.58 0.79
N PRO A 10 -0.62 -10.24 -0.06
CA PRO A 10 -0.27 -10.28 -1.49
C PRO A 10 -0.27 -8.90 -2.14
N TYR A 11 -1.15 -8.01 -1.70
CA TYR A 11 -1.16 -6.65 -2.23
C TYR A 11 0.08 -5.87 -1.82
N ALA A 12 0.47 -6.01 -0.56
CA ALA A 12 1.67 -5.33 -0.05
C ALA A 12 2.91 -5.86 -0.77
N LYS A 13 2.98 -7.17 -0.98
CA LYS A 13 4.11 -7.79 -1.68
C LYS A 13 4.18 -7.30 -3.12
N ALA A 14 3.04 -7.25 -3.80
CA ALA A 14 2.98 -6.76 -5.17
C ALA A 14 3.43 -5.30 -5.26
N ALA A 15 2.96 -4.48 -4.34
CA ALA A 15 3.36 -3.07 -4.30
C ALA A 15 4.86 -2.93 -4.05
N PHE A 16 5.38 -3.72 -3.12
CA PHE A 16 6.80 -3.69 -2.80
C PHE A 16 7.65 -4.11 -3.99
N ASP A 17 7.29 -5.22 -4.63
CA ASP A 17 8.02 -5.72 -5.79
C ASP A 17 8.03 -4.72 -6.92
N PHE A 18 6.88 -4.10 -7.18
CA PHE A 18 6.77 -3.09 -8.21
C PHE A 18 7.62 -1.87 -7.89
N ALA A 19 7.53 -1.40 -6.66
CA ALA A 19 8.31 -0.24 -6.21
C ALA A 19 9.80 -0.51 -6.30
N LEU A 20 10.21 -1.70 -5.92
CA LEU A 20 11.61 -2.10 -6.00
C LEU A 20 12.10 -2.10 -7.45
N GLU A 21 11.30 -2.66 -8.33
CA GLU A 21 11.63 -2.73 -9.75
C GLU A 21 11.76 -1.34 -10.36
N GLN A 22 10.90 -0.42 -9.96
CA GLN A 22 10.89 0.94 -10.47
C GLN A 22 11.91 1.85 -9.76
N GLY A 23 12.53 1.37 -8.71
CA GLY A 23 13.42 2.18 -7.90
C GLY A 23 12.67 3.30 -7.19
N ALA A 24 11.44 3.05 -6.79
CA ALA A 24 10.57 4.04 -6.20
C ALA A 24 10.07 3.61 -4.81
N LEU A 25 10.94 2.94 -4.04
CA LEU A 25 10.55 2.45 -2.72
C LEU A 25 10.07 3.57 -1.79
N ASP A 26 10.79 4.69 -1.78
CA ASP A 26 10.41 5.81 -0.92
C ASP A 26 9.09 6.43 -1.37
N LYS A 27 8.94 6.61 -2.66
CA LYS A 27 7.74 7.19 -3.21
C LYS A 27 6.51 6.34 -2.91
N TRP A 28 6.64 5.04 -3.11
CA TRP A 28 5.54 4.12 -2.84
C TRP A 28 5.21 4.06 -1.35
N ALA A 29 6.24 4.16 -0.49
CA ALA A 29 6.00 4.21 0.94
C ALA A 29 5.15 5.42 1.30
N GLU A 30 5.47 6.58 0.75
CA GLU A 30 4.72 7.80 0.99
C GLU A 30 3.30 7.70 0.44
N MET A 31 3.15 7.18 -0.78
CA MET A 31 1.84 7.04 -1.39
C MET A 31 0.93 6.09 -0.61
N LEU A 32 1.48 4.96 -0.21
CA LEU A 32 0.70 3.99 0.57
C LEU A 32 0.35 4.52 1.94
N GLU A 33 1.27 5.23 2.57
CA GLU A 33 1.04 5.84 3.86
C GLU A 33 -0.07 6.89 3.79
N PHE A 34 -0.02 7.71 2.76
CA PHE A 34 -1.04 8.73 2.54
C PHE A 34 -2.39 8.07 2.27
N ALA A 35 -2.41 7.09 1.39
CA ALA A 35 -3.64 6.38 1.05
C ALA A 35 -4.22 5.66 2.28
N ALA A 36 -3.35 5.08 3.11
CA ALA A 36 -3.80 4.42 4.33
C ALA A 36 -4.41 5.42 5.30
N ALA A 37 -3.82 6.62 5.40
CA ALA A 37 -4.37 7.66 6.24
C ALA A 37 -5.75 8.09 5.76
N VAL A 38 -5.93 8.21 4.46
CA VAL A 38 -7.22 8.54 3.87
C VAL A 38 -8.23 7.42 4.18
N ALA A 39 -7.80 6.17 4.04
CA ALA A 39 -8.68 5.04 4.30
C ALA A 39 -9.11 4.95 5.78
N LYS A 40 -8.28 5.47 6.67
CA LYS A 40 -8.58 5.47 8.10
C LYS A 40 -9.51 6.60 8.51
N ASP A 41 -9.68 7.59 7.66
CA ASP A 41 -10.59 8.70 7.94
C ASP A 41 -11.99 8.13 8.16
N GLU A 42 -12.68 8.64 9.19
CA GLU A 42 -13.99 8.14 9.57
C GLU A 42 -14.99 8.15 8.43
N THR A 43 -15.05 9.27 7.73
CA THR A 43 -15.97 9.41 6.60
C THR A 43 -15.64 8.43 5.49
N MET A 44 -14.35 8.34 5.17
CA MET A 44 -13.90 7.43 4.13
C MET A 44 -14.10 5.97 4.54
N ALA A 45 -13.80 5.63 5.78
CA ALA A 45 -13.98 4.27 6.29
C ALA A 45 -15.46 3.86 6.19
N SER A 46 -16.37 4.75 6.54
CA SER A 46 -17.80 4.51 6.40
C SER A 46 -18.18 4.28 4.94
N PHE A 47 -17.64 5.10 4.06
CA PHE A 47 -17.90 4.99 2.64
C PHE A 47 -17.39 3.65 2.09
N LEU A 48 -16.20 3.26 2.48
CA LEU A 48 -15.61 2.00 2.04
C LEU A 48 -16.35 0.79 2.57
N SER A 49 -16.92 0.93 3.75
CA SER A 49 -17.70 -0.16 4.37
C SER A 49 -19.07 -0.31 3.73
N SER A 50 -19.61 0.76 3.17
CA SER A 50 -20.88 0.68 2.48
C SER A 50 -20.61 0.06 1.12
N SER A 51 -21.26 -1.00 0.80
CA SER A 51 -21.02 -1.71 -0.45
C SER A 51 -21.74 -1.09 -1.64
N ALA A 52 -21.87 0.22 -1.63
CA ALA A 52 -22.73 0.92 -2.57
C ALA A 52 -22.31 0.71 -4.03
N THR A 53 -21.08 0.98 -4.38
CA THR A 53 -20.63 0.79 -5.76
C THR A 53 -19.12 0.65 -5.81
N VAL A 54 -18.66 -0.50 -6.26
CA VAL A 54 -17.24 -0.83 -6.33
C VAL A 54 -16.48 0.12 -7.24
N GLY A 55 -17.04 0.40 -8.42
CA GLY A 55 -16.38 1.27 -9.38
C GLY A 55 -16.22 2.70 -8.90
N LYS A 56 -17.23 3.21 -8.22
CA LYS A 56 -17.19 4.58 -7.72
C LYS A 56 -16.28 4.73 -6.52
N THR A 57 -16.12 3.66 -5.75
CA THR A 57 -15.26 3.68 -4.57
C THR A 57 -13.82 4.06 -4.96
N ALA A 58 -13.31 3.43 -6.01
CA ALA A 58 -11.96 3.72 -6.48
C ALA A 58 -11.83 5.17 -6.93
N GLU A 59 -12.79 5.65 -7.71
CA GLU A 59 -12.75 7.01 -8.23
C GLU A 59 -12.82 8.06 -7.13
N VAL A 60 -13.70 7.85 -6.17
CA VAL A 60 -13.83 8.78 -5.04
C VAL A 60 -12.54 8.78 -4.22
N PHE A 61 -12.01 7.60 -3.94
CA PHE A 61 -10.78 7.48 -3.17
C PHE A 61 -9.62 8.19 -3.87
N ILE A 62 -9.46 7.93 -5.16
CA ILE A 62 -8.39 8.55 -5.96
C ILE A 62 -8.58 10.05 -6.02
N GLY A 63 -9.83 10.50 -6.13
CA GLY A 63 -10.14 11.92 -6.13
C GLY A 63 -9.74 12.62 -4.85
N VAL A 64 -9.95 11.95 -3.72
CA VAL A 64 -9.56 12.50 -2.42
C VAL A 64 -8.05 12.57 -2.29
N CYS A 65 -7.35 11.52 -2.76
CA CYS A 65 -5.89 11.50 -2.73
C CYS A 65 -5.28 12.51 -3.71
N GLY A 66 -5.98 12.78 -4.79
CA GLY A 66 -5.52 13.76 -5.78
C GLY A 66 -4.20 13.39 -6.41
N ASP A 67 -3.32 14.38 -6.51
CA ASP A 67 -2.04 14.22 -7.18
C ASP A 67 -0.99 13.50 -6.33
N GLU A 68 -1.35 13.15 -5.10
CA GLU A 68 -0.42 12.42 -4.24
C GLU A 68 -0.08 11.03 -4.76
N LEU A 69 -0.95 10.48 -5.61
CA LEU A 69 -0.74 9.17 -6.20
C LEU A 69 -0.37 9.32 -7.68
N ASP A 70 0.62 8.55 -8.12
CA ASP A 70 0.93 8.52 -9.54
C ASP A 70 0.01 7.49 -10.22
N ASP A 71 0.16 7.35 -11.53
CA ASP A 71 -0.70 6.45 -12.31
C ASP A 71 -0.64 5.01 -11.83
N SER A 72 0.55 4.57 -11.45
CA SER A 72 0.72 3.20 -10.95
C SER A 72 0.00 2.98 -9.64
N ALA A 73 0.10 3.95 -8.73
CA ALA A 73 -0.58 3.86 -7.44
C ALA A 73 -2.09 3.94 -7.62
N LYS A 74 -2.55 4.79 -8.53
CA LYS A 74 -3.98 4.89 -8.83
C LYS A 74 -4.50 3.55 -9.34
N ASN A 75 -3.74 2.92 -10.20
CA ASN A 75 -4.10 1.62 -10.74
C ASN A 75 -4.16 0.57 -9.62
N PHE A 76 -3.20 0.61 -8.72
CA PHE A 76 -3.18 -0.27 -7.57
C PHE A 76 -4.45 -0.11 -6.73
N ILE A 77 -4.84 1.14 -6.48
CA ILE A 77 -6.07 1.43 -5.74
C ILE A 77 -7.29 0.87 -6.48
N ARG A 78 -7.32 1.01 -7.79
CA ARG A 78 -8.43 0.48 -8.59
C ARG A 78 -8.55 -1.03 -8.45
N VAL A 79 -7.42 -1.72 -8.49
CA VAL A 79 -7.40 -3.17 -8.34
C VAL A 79 -7.92 -3.57 -6.96
N MET A 80 -7.48 -2.89 -5.93
CA MET A 80 -7.96 -3.18 -4.58
C MET A 80 -9.47 -2.92 -4.46
N ALA A 81 -9.94 -1.83 -5.07
CA ALA A 81 -11.35 -1.51 -5.05
C ALA A 81 -12.19 -2.56 -5.78
N GLU A 82 -11.71 -3.03 -6.92
CA GLU A 82 -12.40 -4.07 -7.68
C GLU A 82 -12.56 -5.35 -6.88
N ASN A 83 -11.59 -5.64 -6.02
CA ASN A 83 -11.63 -6.82 -5.17
C ASN A 83 -12.23 -6.51 -3.80
N GLU A 84 -12.75 -5.30 -3.62
CA GLU A 84 -13.34 -4.85 -2.37
C GLU A 84 -12.38 -5.00 -1.19
N ARG A 85 -11.13 -4.60 -1.42
CA ARG A 85 -10.06 -4.73 -0.42
C ARG A 85 -9.50 -3.38 0.04
N LEU A 86 -10.12 -2.27 -0.35
CA LEU A 86 -9.63 -0.96 0.07
C LEU A 86 -9.59 -0.79 1.59
N THR A 87 -10.47 -1.48 2.30
CA THR A 87 -10.47 -1.44 3.77
C THR A 87 -9.20 -2.06 4.34
N ALA A 88 -8.49 -2.86 3.56
CA ALA A 88 -7.24 -3.48 3.99
C ALA A 88 -6.03 -2.60 3.70
N LEU A 89 -6.24 -1.42 3.14
CA LEU A 89 -5.14 -0.56 2.71
C LEU A 89 -4.19 -0.18 3.85
N SER A 90 -4.72 0.05 5.05
CA SER A 90 -3.84 0.36 6.18
C SER A 90 -2.93 -0.82 6.51
N ALA A 91 -3.46 -2.05 6.41
CA ALA A 91 -2.65 -3.24 6.61
C ALA A 91 -1.63 -3.40 5.50
N VAL A 92 -2.00 -3.06 4.26
CA VAL A 92 -1.08 -3.08 3.12
C VAL A 92 0.09 -2.13 3.38
N SER A 93 -0.21 -0.93 3.85
CA SER A 93 0.82 0.06 4.15
C SER A 93 1.77 -0.44 5.23
N GLU A 94 1.22 -1.01 6.29
CA GLU A 94 2.04 -1.56 7.38
C GLU A 94 2.94 -2.68 6.91
N LEU A 95 2.39 -3.61 6.13
CA LEU A 95 3.17 -4.72 5.59
C LEU A 95 4.24 -4.23 4.63
N TYR A 96 3.91 -3.24 3.81
CA TYR A 96 4.88 -2.65 2.90
C TYR A 96 6.06 -2.07 3.68
N GLN A 97 5.78 -1.34 4.74
CA GLN A 97 6.84 -0.76 5.56
C GLN A 97 7.70 -1.86 6.19
N THR A 98 7.08 -2.95 6.60
CA THR A 98 7.79 -4.09 7.15
C THR A 98 8.71 -4.71 6.09
N PHE A 99 8.19 -4.95 4.89
CA PHE A 99 8.98 -5.51 3.80
C PHE A 99 10.14 -4.60 3.43
N ARG A 100 9.87 -3.30 3.40
CA ARG A 100 10.90 -2.31 3.08
C ARG A 100 11.99 -2.29 4.15
N ALA A 101 11.59 -2.30 5.41
CA ALA A 101 12.55 -2.31 6.51
C ALA A 101 13.42 -3.56 6.48
N GLU A 102 12.80 -4.69 6.22
CA GLU A 102 13.54 -5.97 6.12
C GLU A 102 14.51 -5.94 4.95
N TYR A 103 14.07 -5.41 3.84
CA TYR A 103 14.91 -5.30 2.66
C TYR A 103 16.13 -4.41 2.92
N GLU A 104 15.90 -3.25 3.51
CA GLU A 104 16.99 -2.33 3.82
C GLU A 104 17.96 -2.92 4.83
N LYS A 105 17.42 -3.61 5.81
CA LYS A 105 18.24 -4.27 6.82
C LYS A 105 19.07 -5.38 6.21
N GLU A 106 18.47 -6.15 5.31
CA GLU A 106 19.15 -7.24 4.63
C GLU A 106 20.31 -6.74 3.78
N VAL A 107 20.06 -5.67 3.02
CA VAL A 107 21.08 -5.06 2.18
C VAL A 107 22.23 -4.53 3.06
N GLU A 108 21.86 -3.88 4.15
CA GLU A 108 22.84 -3.32 5.07
C GLU A 108 23.67 -4.41 5.73
N VAL A 109 23.01 -5.46 6.15
CA VAL A 109 23.70 -6.60 6.77
C VAL A 109 24.64 -7.28 5.77
N ASP A 110 24.19 -7.44 4.55
CA ASP A 110 25.02 -8.02 3.50
C ASP A 110 26.29 -7.21 3.30
N VAL A 111 26.14 -5.91 3.19
CA VAL A 111 27.29 -5.02 3.01
C VAL A 111 28.21 -5.11 4.21
N THR A 112 27.63 -5.10 5.39
CA THR A 112 28.39 -5.19 6.62
C THR A 112 29.12 -6.52 6.72
N CYS A 113 28.46 -7.60 6.36
CA CYS A 113 29.06 -8.93 6.39
C CYS A 113 30.25 -9.03 5.47
N TYR A 114 30.15 -8.44 4.31
CA TYR A 114 31.25 -8.46 3.36
C TYR A 114 32.46 -7.70 3.87
N LYS A 115 32.20 -6.66 4.62
CA LYS A 115 33.29 -5.82 5.12
C LYS A 115 33.85 -6.31 6.43
N ALA A 116 32.99 -6.85 7.25
CA ALA A 116 33.39 -7.30 8.58
C ALA A 116 34.25 -8.55 8.57
N PRO A 117 33.91 -9.59 7.86
CA PRO A 117 34.70 -10.83 7.88
C PRO A 117 36.07 -10.68 7.27
#